data_27b676cd67fee5461f1b7f30c59bf42f
#
_entry.id   27b676cd67fee5461f1b7f30c59bf42f
#
_cell.length_a   1.000
_cell.length_b   1.000
_cell.length_c   1.000
_cell.angle_alpha   90.00
_cell.angle_beta   90.00
_cell.angle_gamma   90.00
#
_symmetry.space_group_name_H-M   'P 1'
#
loop_
_entity.id
_entity.type
_entity.pdbx_description
1 polymer ?
#
loop_
_entity_poly.entity_id
_entity_poly.type
_entity_poly.pdbx_seq_one_letter_code
_entity_poly.pdbx_strand_id
1 'polypeptide(L)'
;MLVSGGAKDGDEKYIKGNTYGMAYVTEANECHQKFLKEVFDRTISSNKRAVFHDLNPKPPSHWYYTEILDFHERMQKENPNYGYNYEHFNIFDNMSIKDAQLRQVLSTYDKASIWYKRDILGIRMANAGILFDLIANNKERYLTDDNATGLITTGVDFGKRGSKHAFCSQIITRDYRNILTIRSDEEDCTTQDGVEDSDGIGVKLSQLRIGFLKHVKWVLVHYGKIDYIFCDSAEPELIDFLQKTLENENIHIHVRESIKIQIEDRIHLIGVLLMQDRLKFKSKDTTEIVKSLQEATQDDKEDTDRWLDDGTSDIDILDAFVYGIEHWHRELMLL
;
A
#
# COMPACT_ATOMS: atom_id res chain seq x y z
N MET A 1 21.53 -5.86 28.54
CA MET A 1 20.36 -5.71 27.68
C MET A 1 20.70 -6.35 26.34
N LEU A 2 19.87 -7.26 25.83
CA LEU A 2 19.95 -7.80 24.47
C LEU A 2 18.91 -7.09 23.63
N VAL A 3 19.23 -6.70 22.41
CA VAL A 3 18.32 -6.17 21.38
C VAL A 3 18.37 -7.11 20.17
N SER A 4 17.22 -7.54 19.68
CA SER A 4 17.11 -8.49 18.57
C SER A 4 15.91 -8.14 17.70
N GLY A 5 15.98 -8.41 16.40
CA GLY A 5 14.82 -8.47 15.53
C GLY A 5 13.96 -9.71 15.82
N GLY A 6 12.72 -9.70 15.36
CA GLY A 6 11.77 -10.80 15.63
C GLY A 6 10.76 -11.02 14.49
N ALA A 7 10.88 -10.29 13.36
CA ALA A 7 9.89 -10.33 12.28
C ALA A 7 10.02 -11.54 11.35
N LYS A 8 11.20 -12.18 11.27
CA LYS A 8 11.47 -13.26 10.31
C LYS A 8 11.47 -14.63 10.98
N ASP A 9 11.09 -15.66 10.19
CA ASP A 9 11.28 -17.06 10.62
C ASP A 9 12.77 -17.32 10.85
N GLY A 10 13.09 -17.86 12.04
CA GLY A 10 14.45 -18.11 12.47
C GLY A 10 15.07 -17.04 13.38
N ASP A 11 14.44 -15.88 13.56
CA ASP A 11 14.94 -14.83 14.48
C ASP A 11 14.93 -15.29 15.94
N GLU A 12 14.11 -16.25 16.32
CA GLU A 12 14.12 -16.85 17.65
C GLU A 12 15.50 -17.41 18.05
N LYS A 13 16.37 -17.70 17.08
CA LYS A 13 17.73 -18.20 17.34
C LYS A 13 18.60 -17.18 18.09
N TYR A 14 18.35 -15.89 17.91
CA TYR A 14 19.14 -14.83 18.55
C TYR A 14 18.89 -14.73 20.06
N ILE A 15 17.76 -15.22 20.54
CA ILE A 15 17.39 -15.19 21.97
C ILE A 15 17.49 -16.56 22.64
N LYS A 16 17.67 -17.64 21.87
CA LYS A 16 17.85 -19.00 22.38
C LYS A 16 19.11 -19.12 23.24
N GLY A 17 19.05 -19.99 24.24
CA GLY A 17 20.19 -20.30 25.14
C GLY A 17 20.37 -19.35 26.32
N ASN A 18 19.64 -18.24 26.38
CA ASN A 18 19.66 -17.31 27.49
C ASN A 18 18.34 -17.33 28.30
N THR A 19 18.40 -16.86 29.53
CA THR A 19 17.24 -16.65 30.39
C THR A 19 17.13 -15.16 30.71
N TYR A 20 15.94 -14.60 30.60
CA TYR A 20 15.69 -13.18 30.81
C TYR A 20 14.67 -12.97 31.93
N GLY A 21 14.87 -11.93 32.74
CA GLY A 21 13.91 -11.52 33.77
C GLY A 21 12.77 -10.71 33.20
N MET A 22 13.04 -9.96 32.14
CA MET A 22 12.06 -9.07 31.49
C MET A 22 12.28 -9.08 29.99
N ALA A 23 11.20 -9.00 29.24
CA ALA A 23 11.23 -8.74 27.81
C ALA A 23 10.27 -7.57 27.50
N TYR A 24 10.68 -6.72 26.56
CA TYR A 24 9.81 -5.72 25.94
C TYR A 24 9.86 -5.94 24.43
N VAL A 25 8.72 -6.17 23.82
CA VAL A 25 8.58 -6.44 22.39
C VAL A 25 7.74 -5.33 21.78
N THR A 26 8.38 -4.53 20.94
CA THR A 26 7.68 -3.49 20.17
C THR A 26 7.00 -4.11 18.97
N GLU A 27 5.81 -3.60 18.62
CA GLU A 27 5.01 -4.07 17.49
C GLU A 27 4.91 -5.61 17.49
N ALA A 28 4.55 -6.18 18.66
CA ALA A 28 4.59 -7.62 18.87
C ALA A 28 3.73 -8.41 17.88
N ASN A 29 2.68 -7.81 17.35
CA ASN A 29 1.83 -8.40 16.32
C ASN A 29 2.47 -8.43 14.91
N GLU A 30 3.59 -7.74 14.69
CA GLU A 30 4.43 -7.86 13.48
C GLU A 30 5.52 -8.92 13.64
N CYS A 31 5.73 -9.42 14.85
CA CYS A 31 6.75 -10.43 15.11
C CYS A 31 6.28 -11.82 14.66
N HIS A 32 7.24 -12.65 14.22
CA HIS A 32 6.96 -14.04 13.89
C HIS A 32 6.52 -14.85 15.13
N GLN A 33 5.50 -15.70 15.00
CA GLN A 33 4.92 -16.47 16.10
C GLN A 33 5.97 -17.28 16.90
N LYS A 34 6.92 -17.93 16.21
CA LYS A 34 8.01 -18.68 16.86
C LYS A 34 8.90 -17.80 17.73
N PHE A 35 9.14 -16.55 17.30
CA PHE A 35 9.92 -15.59 18.07
C PHE A 35 9.22 -15.22 19.36
N LEU A 36 7.93 -14.89 19.32
CA LEU A 36 7.16 -14.56 20.51
C LEU A 36 7.05 -15.73 21.47
N LYS A 37 6.84 -16.94 20.95
CA LYS A 37 6.85 -18.13 21.80
C LYS A 37 8.19 -18.29 22.54
N GLU A 38 9.31 -18.11 21.84
CA GLU A 38 10.62 -18.18 22.48
C GLU A 38 10.83 -17.08 23.53
N VAL A 39 10.30 -15.85 23.33
CA VAL A 39 10.32 -14.78 24.33
C VAL A 39 9.64 -15.22 25.62
N PHE A 40 8.45 -15.84 25.53
CA PHE A 40 7.76 -16.39 26.68
C PHE A 40 8.56 -17.50 27.37
N ASP A 41 9.10 -18.44 26.59
CA ASP A 41 9.87 -19.58 27.11
C ASP A 41 11.16 -19.11 27.81
N ARG A 42 11.85 -18.10 27.29
CA ARG A 42 13.10 -17.58 27.87
C ARG A 42 12.89 -16.72 29.11
N THR A 43 11.68 -16.33 29.43
CA THR A 43 11.36 -15.58 30.65
C THR A 43 10.74 -16.44 31.76
N ILE A 44 10.34 -17.69 31.46
CA ILE A 44 9.54 -18.52 32.36
C ILE A 44 10.23 -18.89 33.70
N SER A 45 11.55 -19.04 33.69
CA SER A 45 12.33 -19.41 34.88
C SER A 45 12.70 -18.22 35.77
N SER A 46 12.27 -17.01 35.44
CA SER A 46 12.56 -15.83 36.25
C SER A 46 11.58 -15.69 37.41
N ASN A 47 12.10 -15.45 38.62
CA ASN A 47 11.27 -15.19 39.80
C ASN A 47 10.49 -13.88 39.75
N LYS A 48 10.94 -12.92 38.92
CA LYS A 48 10.28 -11.61 38.70
C LYS A 48 10.08 -11.40 37.21
N ARG A 49 9.27 -12.28 36.65
CA ARG A 49 8.97 -12.26 35.22
C ARG A 49 8.10 -11.07 34.85
N ALA A 50 8.49 -10.33 33.82
CA ALA A 50 7.66 -9.31 33.18
C ALA A 50 7.84 -9.37 31.67
N VAL A 51 6.76 -9.40 30.92
CA VAL A 51 6.76 -9.36 29.45
C VAL A 51 5.81 -8.24 29.05
N PHE A 52 6.34 -7.27 28.32
CA PHE A 52 5.58 -6.14 27.80
C PHE A 52 5.53 -6.20 26.29
N HIS A 53 4.35 -5.99 25.74
CA HIS A 53 4.14 -5.90 24.30
C HIS A 53 3.44 -4.57 24.00
N ASP A 54 3.86 -3.86 22.98
CA ASP A 54 3.03 -2.86 22.32
C ASP A 54 2.56 -3.37 20.98
N LEU A 55 1.44 -2.86 20.51
CA LEU A 55 0.74 -3.31 19.32
C LEU A 55 0.14 -2.12 18.59
N ASN A 56 0.21 -2.14 17.27
CA ASN A 56 -0.69 -1.35 16.45
C ASN A 56 -1.97 -2.14 16.14
N PRO A 57 -3.14 -1.50 16.03
CA PRO A 57 -4.38 -2.19 15.72
C PRO A 57 -4.31 -2.95 14.40
N LYS A 58 -4.73 -4.20 14.42
CA LYS A 58 -4.93 -5.07 13.26
C LYS A 58 -6.40 -5.52 13.20
N PRO A 59 -6.84 -6.18 12.13
CA PRO A 59 -8.16 -6.79 12.09
C PRO A 59 -8.43 -7.71 13.29
N PRO A 60 -9.67 -7.81 13.79
CA PRO A 60 -10.01 -8.65 14.95
C PRO A 60 -9.66 -10.14 14.77
N SER A 61 -9.60 -10.63 13.53
CA SER A 61 -9.21 -12.01 13.18
C SER A 61 -7.72 -12.28 13.26
N HIS A 62 -6.90 -11.26 13.47
CA HIS A 62 -5.45 -11.41 13.50
C HIS A 62 -5.00 -12.42 14.55
N TRP A 63 -4.09 -13.32 14.18
CA TRP A 63 -3.62 -14.44 15.02
C TRP A 63 -3.15 -14.01 16.41
N TYR A 64 -2.50 -12.84 16.53
CA TYR A 64 -2.01 -12.33 17.79
C TYR A 64 -3.15 -12.10 18.79
N TYR A 65 -4.32 -11.65 18.35
CA TYR A 65 -5.49 -11.45 19.18
C TYR A 65 -6.08 -12.78 19.62
N THR A 66 -6.29 -13.68 18.68
CA THR A 66 -6.95 -14.96 18.95
C THR A 66 -6.08 -15.94 19.76
N GLU A 67 -4.77 -15.97 19.49
CA GLU A 67 -3.86 -16.91 20.13
C GLU A 67 -3.15 -16.35 21.38
N ILE A 68 -2.88 -15.05 21.43
CA ILE A 68 -2.16 -14.43 22.55
C ILE A 68 -3.11 -13.70 23.49
N LEU A 69 -3.80 -12.65 23.02
CA LEU A 69 -4.60 -11.81 23.90
C LEU A 69 -5.79 -12.55 24.49
N ASP A 70 -6.59 -13.23 23.64
CA ASP A 70 -7.78 -13.98 24.10
C ASP A 70 -7.39 -15.12 25.04
N PHE A 71 -6.25 -15.76 24.80
CA PHE A 71 -5.71 -16.77 25.71
C PHE A 71 -5.38 -16.18 27.07
N HIS A 72 -4.61 -15.10 27.13
CA HIS A 72 -4.19 -14.49 28.40
C HIS A 72 -5.36 -13.84 29.12
N GLU A 73 -6.31 -13.24 28.41
CA GLU A 73 -7.54 -12.70 29.00
C GLU A 73 -8.39 -13.79 29.66
N ARG A 74 -8.55 -14.93 28.98
CA ARG A 74 -9.24 -16.10 29.56
C ARG A 74 -8.54 -16.61 30.81
N MET A 75 -7.21 -16.77 30.75
CA MET A 75 -6.44 -17.22 31.93
C MET A 75 -6.55 -16.25 33.11
N GLN A 76 -6.60 -14.94 32.85
CA GLN A 76 -6.82 -13.93 33.90
C GLN A 76 -8.22 -14.01 34.50
N LYS A 77 -9.25 -14.31 33.71
CA LYS A 77 -10.62 -14.52 34.18
C LYS A 77 -10.74 -15.77 35.05
N GLU A 78 -10.04 -16.84 34.67
CA GLU A 78 -10.03 -18.11 35.43
C GLU A 78 -9.18 -18.02 36.73
N ASN A 79 -8.11 -17.24 36.70
CA ASN A 79 -7.20 -17.05 37.82
C ASN A 79 -6.85 -15.56 38.02
N PRO A 80 -7.45 -14.86 38.98
CA PRO A 80 -7.17 -13.44 39.23
C PRO A 80 -5.70 -13.12 39.53
N ASN A 81 -4.90 -14.09 39.96
CA ASN A 81 -3.47 -13.94 40.25
C ASN A 81 -2.59 -14.29 39.05
N TYR A 82 -3.16 -14.49 37.87
CA TYR A 82 -2.41 -14.83 36.63
C TYR A 82 -1.42 -13.74 36.25
N GLY A 83 -1.81 -12.47 36.40
CA GLY A 83 -0.90 -11.33 36.22
C GLY A 83 -0.89 -10.79 34.76
N TYR A 84 -1.99 -10.91 34.05
CA TYR A 84 -2.19 -10.27 32.75
C TYR A 84 -2.90 -8.92 32.90
N ASN A 85 -2.43 -7.92 32.17
CA ASN A 85 -3.07 -6.63 32.00
C ASN A 85 -3.03 -6.18 30.54
N TYR A 86 -4.11 -5.55 30.09
CA TYR A 86 -4.21 -4.95 28.76
C TYR A 86 -4.76 -3.53 28.89
N GLU A 87 -4.02 -2.58 28.33
CA GLU A 87 -4.41 -1.17 28.30
C GLU A 87 -4.49 -0.70 26.85
N HIS A 88 -5.49 0.10 26.56
CA HIS A 88 -5.69 0.70 25.25
C HIS A 88 -5.37 2.18 25.31
N PHE A 89 -4.53 2.64 24.41
CA PHE A 89 -4.13 4.03 24.22
C PHE A 89 -4.49 4.51 22.82
N ASN A 90 -4.78 5.78 22.73
CA ASN A 90 -4.99 6.46 21.46
C ASN A 90 -4.10 7.71 21.38
N ILE A 91 -4.12 8.42 20.24
CA ILE A 91 -3.23 9.58 20.04
C ILE A 91 -3.45 10.69 21.10
N PHE A 92 -4.67 10.82 21.64
CA PHE A 92 -5.01 11.86 22.62
C PHE A 92 -4.43 11.57 24.03
N ASP A 93 -4.03 10.34 24.30
CA ASP A 93 -3.37 9.94 25.54
C ASP A 93 -1.87 10.29 25.52
N ASN A 94 -1.32 10.65 24.37
CA ASN A 94 0.09 10.98 24.21
C ASN A 94 0.37 12.45 24.59
N MET A 95 0.70 12.69 25.85
CA MET A 95 1.02 14.03 26.36
C MET A 95 2.28 14.67 25.77
N SER A 96 3.08 13.93 24.99
CA SER A 96 4.28 14.47 24.32
C SER A 96 3.96 15.19 23.03
N ILE A 97 2.80 14.96 22.43
CA ILE A 97 2.36 15.59 21.18
C ILE A 97 1.79 16.98 21.52
N LYS A 98 2.35 18.02 20.90
CA LYS A 98 1.83 19.38 21.04
C LYS A 98 0.54 19.56 20.24
N ASP A 99 -0.36 20.43 20.69
CA ASP A 99 -1.64 20.70 20.04
C ASP A 99 -1.54 21.03 18.54
N ALA A 100 -0.47 21.74 18.13
CA ALA A 100 -0.25 22.07 16.73
C ALA A 100 0.07 20.81 15.88
N GLN A 101 0.91 19.94 16.42
CA GLN A 101 1.26 18.66 15.79
C GLN A 101 0.04 17.71 15.73
N LEU A 102 -0.73 17.66 16.82
CA LEU A 102 -1.95 16.88 16.88
C LEU A 102 -2.96 17.33 15.82
N ARG A 103 -3.18 18.66 15.70
CA ARG A 103 -4.05 19.21 14.65
C ARG A 103 -3.58 18.87 13.25
N GLN A 104 -2.26 18.92 13.01
CA GLN A 104 -1.68 18.55 11.73
C GLN A 104 -1.94 17.09 11.40
N VAL A 105 -1.66 16.16 12.34
CA VAL A 105 -1.96 14.74 12.17
C VAL A 105 -3.44 14.51 11.90
N LEU A 106 -4.32 15.08 12.73
CA LEU A 106 -5.77 14.89 12.58
C LEU A 106 -6.31 15.46 11.25
N SER A 107 -5.65 16.45 10.66
CA SER A 107 -6.04 17.00 9.36
C SER A 107 -5.76 16.06 8.19
N THR A 108 -4.98 15.00 8.40
CA THR A 108 -4.70 13.98 7.38
C THR A 108 -5.68 12.79 7.40
N TYR A 109 -6.66 12.81 8.31
CA TYR A 109 -7.62 11.72 8.45
C TYR A 109 -9.07 12.20 8.30
N ASP A 110 -9.85 11.48 7.52
CA ASP A 110 -11.30 11.58 7.59
C ASP A 110 -11.79 10.85 8.85
N LYS A 111 -12.55 11.56 9.71
CA LYS A 111 -13.08 10.99 10.95
C LYS A 111 -14.06 9.85 10.75
N ALA A 112 -14.71 9.76 9.59
CA ALA A 112 -15.59 8.66 9.24
C ALA A 112 -14.84 7.41 8.77
N SER A 113 -13.59 7.60 8.32
CA SER A 113 -12.78 6.53 7.73
C SER A 113 -12.39 5.44 8.75
N ILE A 114 -12.15 4.24 8.23
CA ILE A 114 -11.57 3.12 8.96
C ILE A 114 -10.20 3.47 9.51
N TRP A 115 -9.41 4.25 8.76
CA TRP A 115 -8.07 4.72 9.12
C TRP A 115 -8.08 5.58 10.38
N TYR A 116 -9.02 6.54 10.48
CA TYR A 116 -9.19 7.34 11.69
C TYR A 116 -9.49 6.46 12.92
N LYS A 117 -10.40 5.51 12.74
CA LYS A 117 -10.78 4.58 13.83
C LYS A 117 -9.61 3.72 14.26
N ARG A 118 -8.83 3.20 13.31
CA ARG A 118 -7.68 2.34 13.58
C ARG A 118 -6.48 3.13 14.10
N ASP A 119 -6.01 4.12 13.36
CA ASP A 119 -4.72 4.76 13.59
C ASP A 119 -4.79 5.88 14.64
N ILE A 120 -5.94 6.57 14.73
CA ILE A 120 -6.15 7.66 15.69
C ILE A 120 -6.80 7.16 16.98
N LEU A 121 -7.86 6.34 16.86
CA LEU A 121 -8.59 5.84 18.01
C LEU A 121 -8.09 4.48 18.53
N GLY A 122 -7.18 3.82 17.83
CA GLY A 122 -6.64 2.52 18.21
C GLY A 122 -7.66 1.37 18.19
N ILE A 123 -8.76 1.51 17.45
CA ILE A 123 -9.84 0.53 17.43
C ILE A 123 -9.50 -0.60 16.45
N ARG A 124 -9.65 -1.85 16.90
CA ARG A 124 -9.57 -3.02 16.03
C ARG A 124 -10.78 -3.02 15.10
N MET A 125 -10.53 -2.85 13.81
CA MET A 125 -11.58 -2.84 12.79
C MET A 125 -11.46 -4.07 11.91
N ALA A 126 -12.58 -4.74 11.67
CA ALA A 126 -12.67 -5.69 10.57
C ALA A 126 -12.70 -4.89 9.27
N ASN A 127 -11.86 -5.28 8.34
CA ASN A 127 -11.71 -4.59 7.08
C ASN A 127 -12.72 -5.16 6.08
N ALA A 128 -13.99 -4.82 6.24
CA ALA A 128 -15.00 -5.18 5.26
C ALA A 128 -15.45 -3.91 4.54
N GLY A 129 -15.08 -3.74 3.27
CA GLY A 129 -15.64 -2.68 2.47
C GLY A 129 -14.69 -2.03 1.46
N ILE A 130 -15.22 -1.03 0.79
CA ILE A 130 -14.54 -0.22 -0.22
C ILE A 130 -13.44 0.60 0.45
N LEU A 131 -12.22 0.53 -0.10
CA LEU A 131 -11.04 1.21 0.45
C LEU A 131 -11.12 2.74 0.32
N PHE A 132 -11.73 3.24 -0.75
CA PHE A 132 -11.76 4.66 -1.09
C PHE A 132 -13.21 5.16 -1.21
N ASP A 133 -13.97 5.07 -0.13
CA ASP A 133 -15.40 5.46 -0.07
C ASP A 133 -15.65 6.93 -0.43
N LEU A 134 -14.68 7.82 -0.26
CA LEU A 134 -14.82 9.21 -0.68
C LEU A 134 -15.06 9.35 -2.18
N ILE A 135 -14.28 8.67 -3.02
CA ILE A 135 -14.46 8.69 -4.47
C ILE A 135 -15.57 7.73 -4.91
N ALA A 136 -15.77 6.61 -4.21
CA ALA A 136 -16.86 5.69 -4.49
C ALA A 136 -18.22 6.35 -4.35
N ASN A 137 -18.40 7.18 -3.34
CA ASN A 137 -19.67 7.86 -3.07
C ASN A 137 -19.84 9.17 -3.85
N ASN A 138 -18.76 9.83 -4.28
CA ASN A 138 -18.85 11.12 -4.97
C ASN A 138 -17.68 11.34 -5.94
N LYS A 139 -17.64 10.56 -7.01
CA LYS A 139 -16.58 10.66 -8.03
C LYS A 139 -16.53 12.02 -8.71
N GLU A 140 -17.70 12.68 -8.88
CA GLU A 140 -17.80 13.96 -9.58
C GLU A 140 -16.98 15.07 -8.89
N ARG A 141 -16.80 14.98 -7.57
CA ARG A 141 -15.92 15.88 -6.81
C ARG A 141 -14.47 15.82 -7.28
N TYR A 142 -14.03 14.67 -7.76
CA TYR A 142 -12.65 14.41 -8.12
C TYR A 142 -12.37 14.54 -9.61
N LEU A 143 -13.43 14.67 -10.43
CA LEU A 143 -13.29 14.92 -11.86
C LEU A 143 -13.06 16.39 -12.15
N THR A 144 -12.20 16.69 -13.12
CA THR A 144 -11.93 18.05 -13.56
C THR A 144 -11.49 18.10 -15.03
N ASP A 145 -11.81 19.21 -15.69
CA ASP A 145 -11.27 19.54 -17.00
C ASP A 145 -10.14 20.56 -16.93
N ASP A 146 -9.81 21.05 -15.71
CA ASP A 146 -8.69 21.96 -15.47
C ASP A 146 -7.35 21.32 -15.83
N ASN A 147 -6.38 22.15 -16.23
CA ASN A 147 -5.02 21.73 -16.48
C ASN A 147 -4.12 22.05 -15.28
N ALA A 148 -3.11 21.23 -15.08
CA ALA A 148 -2.05 21.47 -14.12
C ALA A 148 -0.70 21.54 -14.83
N THR A 149 0.28 22.13 -14.17
CA THR A 149 1.68 22.17 -14.61
C THR A 149 2.57 21.55 -13.55
N GLY A 150 3.51 20.70 -13.99
CA GLY A 150 4.38 20.03 -13.04
C GLY A 150 5.27 18.99 -13.69
N LEU A 151 5.63 17.99 -12.90
CA LEU A 151 6.29 16.78 -13.37
C LEU A 151 5.23 15.87 -13.98
N ILE A 152 5.47 15.36 -15.18
CA ILE A 152 4.61 14.38 -15.82
C ILE A 152 5.26 13.01 -15.64
N THR A 153 4.56 12.12 -14.98
CA THR A 153 5.03 10.77 -14.68
C THR A 153 4.06 9.76 -15.28
N THR A 154 4.58 8.62 -15.64
CA THR A 154 3.80 7.47 -16.11
C THR A 154 4.20 6.26 -15.29
N GLY A 155 3.24 5.59 -14.69
CA GLY A 155 3.45 4.28 -14.10
C GLY A 155 2.97 3.19 -15.05
N VAL A 156 3.63 2.05 -15.01
CA VAL A 156 3.34 0.87 -15.83
C VAL A 156 3.31 -0.36 -14.94
N ASP A 157 2.20 -1.08 -14.97
CA ASP A 157 2.10 -2.42 -14.40
C ASP A 157 2.04 -3.47 -15.50
N PHE A 158 2.76 -4.59 -15.27
CA PHE A 158 2.90 -5.65 -16.26
C PHE A 158 1.90 -6.77 -15.97
N GLY A 159 0.83 -6.82 -16.76
CA GLY A 159 -0.14 -7.90 -16.68
C GLY A 159 0.48 -9.28 -16.93
N LYS A 160 0.00 -10.27 -16.18
CA LYS A 160 0.28 -11.69 -16.35
C LYS A 160 -0.87 -12.38 -17.10
N ARG A 161 -0.77 -13.68 -17.35
CA ARG A 161 -1.85 -14.43 -18.03
C ARG A 161 -3.17 -14.27 -17.25
N GLY A 162 -4.17 -13.70 -17.91
CA GLY A 162 -5.49 -13.44 -17.31
C GLY A 162 -5.64 -12.06 -16.65
N SER A 163 -4.60 -11.21 -16.74
CA SER A 163 -4.56 -9.83 -16.25
C SER A 163 -4.29 -8.88 -17.41
N LYS A 164 -4.20 -7.56 -17.16
CA LYS A 164 -3.97 -6.53 -18.17
C LYS A 164 -2.64 -5.82 -17.95
N HIS A 165 -2.03 -5.34 -19.05
CA HIS A 165 -1.01 -4.31 -18.94
C HIS A 165 -1.68 -2.97 -18.65
N ALA A 166 -1.25 -2.28 -17.63
CA ALA A 166 -1.85 -1.01 -17.23
C ALA A 166 -0.85 0.15 -17.33
N PHE A 167 -1.35 1.30 -17.76
CA PHE A 167 -0.59 2.53 -17.97
C PHE A 167 -1.34 3.70 -17.36
N CYS A 168 -0.73 4.42 -16.45
CA CYS A 168 -1.34 5.58 -15.82
C CYS A 168 -0.39 6.77 -15.81
N SER A 169 -0.82 7.90 -16.37
CA SER A 169 -0.05 9.14 -16.38
C SER A 169 -0.68 10.22 -15.54
N GLN A 170 0.15 10.94 -14.80
CA GLN A 170 -0.26 12.03 -13.93
C GLN A 170 0.72 13.20 -13.94
N ILE A 171 0.20 14.37 -13.59
CA ILE A 171 0.97 15.58 -13.31
C ILE A 171 1.06 15.76 -11.81
N ILE A 172 2.27 15.76 -11.27
CA ILE A 172 2.55 16.16 -9.89
C ILE A 172 2.95 17.62 -9.92
N THR A 173 2.22 18.50 -9.21
CA THR A 173 2.56 19.94 -9.16
C THR A 173 3.95 20.15 -8.55
N ARG A 174 4.63 21.23 -8.93
CA ARG A 174 6.03 21.49 -8.52
C ARG A 174 6.22 21.64 -7.01
N ASP A 175 5.18 22.03 -6.32
CA ASP A 175 5.11 22.14 -4.86
C ASP A 175 4.68 20.84 -4.18
N TYR A 176 4.49 19.76 -4.94
CA TYR A 176 4.02 18.44 -4.49
C TYR A 176 2.64 18.46 -3.80
N ARG A 177 1.87 19.54 -3.97
CA ARG A 177 0.56 19.67 -3.30
C ARG A 177 -0.55 18.91 -3.99
N ASN A 178 -0.54 18.86 -5.32
CA ASN A 178 -1.65 18.29 -6.07
C ASN A 178 -1.16 17.27 -7.10
N ILE A 179 -2.00 16.30 -7.36
CA ILE A 179 -1.86 15.33 -8.44
C ILE A 179 -3.08 15.43 -9.34
N LEU A 180 -2.83 15.59 -10.63
CA LEU A 180 -3.84 15.47 -11.68
C LEU A 180 -3.53 14.25 -12.53
N THR A 181 -4.32 13.21 -12.41
CA THR A 181 -4.25 12.07 -13.34
C THR A 181 -4.83 12.49 -14.68
N ILE A 182 -4.05 12.30 -15.75
CA ILE A 182 -4.35 12.83 -17.06
C ILE A 182 -4.75 11.75 -18.06
N ARG A 183 -4.35 10.50 -17.81
CA ARG A 183 -4.71 9.37 -18.64
C ARG A 183 -4.51 8.05 -17.92
N SER A 184 -5.44 7.12 -18.13
CA SER A 184 -5.33 5.70 -17.78
C SER A 184 -5.71 4.86 -18.98
N ASP A 185 -4.93 3.83 -19.28
CA ASP A 185 -5.18 2.86 -20.34
C ASP A 185 -4.86 1.46 -19.83
N GLU A 186 -5.57 0.48 -20.34
CA GLU A 186 -5.33 -0.94 -20.13
C GLU A 186 -5.26 -1.66 -21.47
N GLU A 187 -4.46 -2.73 -21.52
CA GLU A 187 -4.34 -3.59 -22.69
C GLU A 187 -4.40 -5.05 -22.25
N ASP A 188 -5.32 -5.81 -22.82
CA ASP A 188 -5.51 -7.22 -22.49
C ASP A 188 -4.26 -8.04 -22.83
N CYS A 189 -3.88 -8.95 -21.94
CA CYS A 189 -2.81 -9.93 -22.20
C CYS A 189 -3.29 -11.19 -22.93
N THR A 190 -4.57 -11.25 -23.31
CA THR A 190 -5.17 -12.37 -24.03
C THR A 190 -5.11 -12.17 -25.54
N THR A 191 -4.88 -13.24 -26.30
CA THR A 191 -4.90 -13.21 -27.76
C THR A 191 -6.32 -13.11 -28.29
N GLN A 192 -6.60 -12.19 -29.20
CA GLN A 192 -7.87 -12.15 -29.94
C GLN A 192 -8.00 -13.29 -30.97
N ASP A 193 -6.93 -13.95 -31.37
CA ASP A 193 -6.92 -14.88 -32.52
C ASP A 193 -6.63 -16.36 -32.20
N GLY A 194 -6.62 -16.78 -30.96
CA GLY A 194 -6.49 -18.21 -30.60
C GLY A 194 -5.18 -18.87 -31.03
N VAL A 195 -4.15 -18.12 -31.42
CA VAL A 195 -2.81 -18.65 -31.71
C VAL A 195 -2.02 -18.63 -30.41
N GLU A 196 -1.98 -19.76 -29.72
CA GLU A 196 -1.04 -19.99 -28.64
C GLU A 196 0.36 -20.16 -29.26
N ASP A 197 1.23 -19.16 -29.08
CA ASP A 197 2.66 -19.42 -29.15
C ASP A 197 3.01 -20.38 -28.02
N SER A 198 3.85 -21.36 -28.29
CA SER A 198 4.19 -22.44 -27.36
C SER A 198 4.71 -21.97 -25.99
N ASP A 199 5.11 -20.70 -25.89
CA ASP A 199 5.64 -20.08 -24.66
C ASP A 199 4.84 -18.86 -24.17
N GLY A 200 3.80 -18.39 -24.90
CA GLY A 200 2.93 -17.27 -24.52
C GLY A 200 3.61 -15.89 -24.40
N ILE A 201 4.92 -15.82 -24.56
CA ILE A 201 5.75 -14.63 -24.31
C ILE A 201 5.66 -13.63 -25.47
N GLY A 202 5.66 -14.09 -26.71
CA GLY A 202 5.71 -13.22 -27.90
C GLY A 202 4.46 -12.35 -28.08
N VAL A 203 3.30 -12.92 -27.87
CA VAL A 203 2.01 -12.21 -27.99
C VAL A 203 1.86 -11.17 -26.89
N LYS A 204 2.22 -11.53 -25.66
CA LYS A 204 2.22 -10.64 -24.50
C LYS A 204 3.09 -9.40 -24.73
N LEU A 205 4.30 -9.57 -25.27
CA LEU A 205 5.22 -8.47 -25.58
C LEU A 205 4.71 -7.54 -26.68
N SER A 206 4.03 -8.08 -27.69
CA SER A 206 3.48 -7.26 -28.78
C SER A 206 2.35 -6.36 -28.30
N GLN A 207 1.46 -6.86 -27.45
CA GLN A 207 0.37 -6.09 -26.85
C GLN A 207 0.89 -5.03 -25.89
N LEU A 208 1.83 -5.41 -25.01
CA LEU A 208 2.53 -4.46 -24.15
C LEU A 208 3.13 -3.30 -24.96
N ARG A 209 3.84 -3.62 -26.05
CA ARG A 209 4.43 -2.60 -26.93
C ARG A 209 3.37 -1.68 -27.53
N ILE A 210 2.28 -2.23 -28.06
CA ILE A 210 1.23 -1.46 -28.73
C ILE A 210 0.55 -0.53 -27.72
N GLY A 211 0.11 -1.06 -26.59
CA GLY A 211 -0.56 -0.28 -25.53
C GLY A 211 0.35 0.81 -24.98
N PHE A 212 1.61 0.46 -24.67
CA PHE A 212 2.60 1.40 -24.15
C PHE A 212 2.88 2.55 -25.12
N LEU A 213 3.16 2.26 -26.39
CA LEU A 213 3.42 3.31 -27.39
C LEU A 213 2.19 4.18 -27.64
N LYS A 214 1.01 3.60 -27.68
CA LYS A 214 -0.25 4.35 -27.80
C LYS A 214 -0.40 5.35 -26.65
N HIS A 215 -0.20 4.89 -25.41
CA HIS A 215 -0.28 5.72 -24.21
C HIS A 215 0.76 6.84 -24.21
N VAL A 216 2.06 6.49 -24.35
CA VAL A 216 3.17 7.44 -24.35
C VAL A 216 3.02 8.49 -25.47
N LYS A 217 2.74 8.08 -26.69
CA LYS A 217 2.55 9.02 -27.82
C LYS A 217 1.36 9.95 -27.59
N TRP A 218 0.27 9.46 -26.99
CA TRP A 218 -0.87 10.30 -26.66
C TRP A 218 -0.48 11.38 -25.63
N VAL A 219 0.23 11.02 -24.56
CA VAL A 219 0.69 11.99 -23.55
C VAL A 219 1.65 13.01 -24.16
N LEU A 220 2.58 12.58 -25.01
CA LEU A 220 3.52 13.49 -25.70
C LEU A 220 2.80 14.47 -26.62
N VAL A 221 1.77 14.03 -27.33
CA VAL A 221 0.98 14.90 -28.23
C VAL A 221 0.18 15.93 -27.44
N HIS A 222 -0.41 15.56 -26.31
CA HIS A 222 -1.31 16.45 -25.57
C HIS A 222 -0.59 17.33 -24.55
N TYR A 223 0.53 16.84 -23.98
CA TYR A 223 1.24 17.51 -22.88
C TYR A 223 2.70 17.87 -23.22
N GLY A 224 3.20 17.42 -24.37
CA GLY A 224 4.51 17.77 -24.90
C GLY A 224 5.71 17.06 -24.28
N LYS A 225 5.55 16.40 -23.11
CA LYS A 225 6.64 15.72 -22.42
C LYS A 225 6.12 14.60 -21.50
N ILE A 226 7.03 13.71 -21.13
CA ILE A 226 6.96 12.83 -19.95
C ILE A 226 8.33 12.95 -19.27
N ASP A 227 8.35 13.27 -17.99
CA ASP A 227 9.60 13.46 -17.26
C ASP A 227 10.15 12.11 -16.73
N TYR A 228 9.27 11.18 -16.33
CA TYR A 228 9.64 9.86 -15.78
C TYR A 228 8.62 8.79 -16.17
N ILE A 229 9.14 7.57 -16.42
CA ILE A 229 8.33 6.36 -16.55
C ILE A 229 8.84 5.37 -15.51
N PHE A 230 7.94 4.87 -14.64
CA PHE A 230 8.23 3.89 -13.62
C PHE A 230 7.45 2.61 -13.86
N CYS A 231 8.12 1.47 -13.76
CA CYS A 231 7.53 0.16 -13.98
C CYS A 231 7.69 -0.73 -12.75
N ASP A 232 6.88 -1.78 -12.66
CA ASP A 232 7.08 -2.83 -11.67
C ASP A 232 8.54 -3.33 -11.70
N SER A 233 9.22 -3.26 -10.55
CA SER A 233 10.60 -3.70 -10.39
C SER A 233 10.80 -5.22 -10.42
N ALA A 234 9.72 -6.00 -10.39
CA ALA A 234 9.81 -7.46 -10.41
C ALA A 234 10.16 -8.06 -11.79
N GLU A 235 10.07 -7.24 -12.87
CA GLU A 235 10.20 -7.69 -14.26
C GLU A 235 11.26 -6.87 -15.03
N PRO A 236 12.55 -6.94 -14.68
CA PRO A 236 13.59 -6.09 -15.27
C PRO A 236 13.75 -6.29 -16.80
N GLU A 237 13.46 -7.48 -17.32
CA GLU A 237 13.50 -7.77 -18.76
C GLU A 237 12.43 -6.99 -19.54
N LEU A 238 11.25 -6.79 -18.94
CA LEU A 238 10.18 -5.99 -19.54
C LEU A 238 10.51 -4.49 -19.50
N ILE A 239 11.19 -4.03 -18.44
CA ILE A 239 11.69 -2.65 -18.34
C ILE A 239 12.69 -2.37 -19.48
N ASP A 240 13.65 -3.25 -19.71
CA ASP A 240 14.62 -3.15 -20.81
C ASP A 240 13.95 -3.22 -22.17
N PHE A 241 12.94 -4.08 -22.33
CA PHE A 241 12.12 -4.14 -23.54
C PHE A 241 11.39 -2.82 -23.83
N LEU A 242 10.79 -2.17 -22.81
CA LEU A 242 10.13 -0.88 -23.00
C LEU A 242 11.13 0.24 -23.30
N GLN A 243 12.31 0.23 -22.66
CA GLN A 243 13.39 1.18 -22.97
C GLN A 243 13.81 1.08 -24.42
N LYS A 244 14.08 -0.13 -24.94
CA LYS A 244 14.40 -0.37 -26.35
C LYS A 244 13.26 0.01 -27.29
N THR A 245 12.03 -0.18 -26.86
CA THR A 245 10.84 0.22 -27.62
C THR A 245 10.80 1.74 -27.84
N LEU A 246 11.10 2.54 -26.81
CA LEU A 246 11.17 4.00 -26.93
C LEU A 246 12.35 4.44 -27.84
N GLU A 247 13.51 3.82 -27.69
CA GLU A 247 14.68 4.11 -28.50
C GLU A 247 14.43 3.87 -29.98
N ASN A 248 13.76 2.77 -30.33
CA ASN A 248 13.38 2.45 -31.70
C ASN A 248 12.41 3.47 -32.32
N GLU A 249 11.65 4.18 -31.50
CA GLU A 249 10.72 5.24 -31.92
C GLU A 249 11.36 6.64 -31.80
N ASN A 250 12.67 6.74 -31.50
CA ASN A 250 13.39 7.98 -31.24
C ASN A 250 12.76 8.83 -30.08
N ILE A 251 12.21 8.18 -29.09
CA ILE A 251 11.65 8.82 -27.90
C ILE A 251 12.70 8.72 -26.78
N HIS A 252 13.22 9.85 -26.32
CA HIS A 252 14.31 9.93 -25.35
C HIS A 252 13.78 10.12 -23.92
N ILE A 253 13.15 9.06 -23.37
CA ILE A 253 12.65 9.01 -22.01
C ILE A 253 13.22 7.75 -21.35
N HIS A 254 13.70 7.88 -20.10
CA HIS A 254 14.21 6.74 -19.36
C HIS A 254 13.09 5.99 -18.64
N VAL A 255 13.03 4.68 -18.86
CA VAL A 255 12.18 3.76 -18.13
C VAL A 255 12.94 3.29 -16.88
N ARG A 256 12.32 3.36 -15.71
CA ARG A 256 12.93 3.09 -14.41
C ARG A 256 12.11 2.10 -13.60
N GLU A 257 12.75 1.45 -12.67
CA GLU A 257 12.08 0.65 -11.65
C GLU A 257 11.33 1.54 -10.65
N SER A 258 10.16 1.10 -10.22
CA SER A 258 9.44 1.68 -9.08
C SER A 258 10.13 1.31 -7.76
N ILE A 259 9.97 2.14 -6.72
CA ILE A 259 10.60 1.88 -5.42
C ILE A 259 9.84 0.88 -4.56
N LYS A 260 8.59 0.57 -4.92
CA LYS A 260 7.68 -0.36 -4.20
C LYS A 260 7.61 -0.11 -2.69
N ILE A 261 7.02 1.01 -2.29
CA ILE A 261 6.66 1.21 -0.89
C ILE A 261 5.64 0.16 -0.43
N GLN A 262 5.50 -0.04 0.89
CA GLN A 262 4.54 -0.99 1.45
C GLN A 262 3.11 -0.68 0.97
N ILE A 263 2.31 -1.71 0.80
CA ILE A 263 0.97 -1.55 0.23
C ILE A 263 0.06 -0.72 1.14
N GLU A 264 0.23 -0.84 2.46
CA GLU A 264 -0.45 0.01 3.44
C GLU A 264 -0.15 1.48 3.23
N ASP A 265 1.12 1.82 2.96
CA ASP A 265 1.55 3.20 2.68
C ASP A 265 0.95 3.72 1.37
N ARG A 266 0.78 2.84 0.35
CA ARG A 266 0.12 3.17 -0.92
C ARG A 266 -1.35 3.52 -0.71
N ILE A 267 -2.07 2.68 0.02
CA ILE A 267 -3.48 2.88 0.35
C ILE A 267 -3.64 4.17 1.15
N HIS A 268 -2.78 4.36 2.16
CA HIS A 268 -2.82 5.56 3.00
C HIS A 268 -2.55 6.84 2.19
N LEU A 269 -1.54 6.83 1.31
CA LEU A 269 -1.23 7.94 0.42
C LEU A 269 -2.44 8.36 -0.43
N ILE A 270 -3.07 7.41 -1.11
CA ILE A 270 -4.26 7.68 -1.93
C ILE A 270 -5.38 8.25 -1.07
N GLY A 271 -5.64 7.64 0.09
CA GLY A 271 -6.67 8.08 1.03
C GLY A 271 -6.46 9.52 1.49
N VAL A 272 -5.24 9.89 1.88
CA VAL A 272 -4.88 11.26 2.28
C VAL A 272 -5.07 12.26 1.13
N LEU A 273 -4.61 11.92 -0.07
CA LEU A 273 -4.73 12.80 -1.24
C LEU A 273 -6.20 13.04 -1.61
N LEU A 274 -7.04 12.01 -1.57
CA LEU A 274 -8.49 12.13 -1.80
C LEU A 274 -9.16 12.96 -0.72
N MET A 275 -8.87 12.70 0.55
CA MET A 275 -9.46 13.42 1.67
C MET A 275 -9.13 14.92 1.65
N GLN A 276 -7.89 15.26 1.33
CA GLN A 276 -7.43 16.64 1.24
C GLN A 276 -7.81 17.33 -0.09
N ASP A 277 -8.54 16.65 -0.97
CA ASP A 277 -8.95 17.14 -2.29
C ASP A 277 -7.76 17.48 -3.22
N ARG A 278 -6.65 16.81 -3.02
CA ARG A 278 -5.36 17.00 -3.71
C ARG A 278 -5.16 16.06 -4.91
N LEU A 279 -6.03 15.05 -5.07
CA LEU A 279 -6.02 14.12 -6.18
C LEU A 279 -7.23 14.37 -7.06
N LYS A 280 -6.97 14.68 -8.33
CA LYS A 280 -8.00 14.93 -9.35
C LYS A 280 -7.73 14.08 -10.59
N PHE A 281 -8.77 13.89 -11.38
CA PHE A 281 -8.78 13.06 -12.59
C PHE A 281 -9.38 13.82 -13.75
N LYS A 282 -8.79 13.70 -14.95
CA LYS A 282 -9.39 14.21 -16.17
C LYS A 282 -10.69 13.47 -16.49
N SER A 283 -11.77 14.22 -16.76
CA SER A 283 -13.13 13.65 -16.90
C SER A 283 -13.26 12.58 -17.98
N LYS A 284 -12.43 12.62 -19.03
CA LYS A 284 -12.61 11.76 -20.22
C LYS A 284 -11.57 10.62 -20.34
N ASP A 285 -10.35 10.83 -19.84
CA ASP A 285 -9.22 9.98 -20.19
C ASP A 285 -8.70 9.17 -18.97
N THR A 286 -9.49 9.07 -17.90
CA THR A 286 -9.11 8.41 -16.65
C THR A 286 -10.20 7.49 -16.10
N THR A 287 -11.03 6.94 -16.98
CA THR A 287 -12.18 6.11 -16.60
C THR A 287 -11.75 4.87 -15.84
N GLU A 288 -10.67 4.20 -16.28
CA GLU A 288 -10.19 2.94 -15.73
C GLU A 288 -9.72 3.14 -14.28
N ILE A 289 -8.85 4.12 -14.03
CA ILE A 289 -8.35 4.39 -12.67
C ILE A 289 -9.47 4.88 -11.73
N VAL A 290 -10.39 5.71 -12.20
CA VAL A 290 -11.52 6.17 -11.38
C VAL A 290 -12.43 5.01 -11.01
N LYS A 291 -12.72 4.12 -11.98
CA LYS A 291 -13.50 2.91 -11.74
C LYS A 291 -12.79 2.00 -10.73
N SER A 292 -11.52 1.73 -10.92
CA SER A 292 -10.73 0.89 -10.03
C SER A 292 -10.72 1.43 -8.60
N LEU A 293 -10.54 2.74 -8.41
CA LEU A 293 -10.62 3.38 -7.09
C LEU A 293 -12.01 3.26 -6.45
N GLN A 294 -13.09 3.28 -7.23
CA GLN A 294 -14.45 3.12 -6.73
C GLN A 294 -14.75 1.68 -6.29
N GLU A 295 -14.14 0.70 -6.95
CA GLU A 295 -14.38 -0.74 -6.76
C GLU A 295 -13.34 -1.40 -5.84
N ALA A 296 -12.22 -0.72 -5.52
CA ALA A 296 -11.17 -1.26 -4.70
C ALA A 296 -11.68 -1.65 -3.31
N THR A 297 -11.57 -2.93 -2.99
CA THR A 297 -11.94 -3.50 -1.70
C THR A 297 -10.72 -4.05 -1.00
N GLN A 298 -10.81 -4.20 0.31
CA GLN A 298 -9.75 -4.76 1.11
C GLN A 298 -9.76 -6.28 1.06
N ASP A 299 -8.58 -6.90 1.06
CA ASP A 299 -8.46 -8.35 1.21
C ASP A 299 -8.57 -8.74 2.69
N ASP A 300 -9.70 -9.32 3.08
CA ASP A 300 -9.97 -9.77 4.45
C ASP A 300 -9.23 -11.05 4.85
N LYS A 301 -8.56 -11.71 3.90
CA LYS A 301 -7.86 -12.99 4.13
C LYS A 301 -6.41 -12.79 4.57
N GLU A 302 -5.85 -11.63 4.31
CA GLU A 302 -4.49 -11.29 4.68
C GLU A 302 -4.46 -10.51 6.00
N ASP A 303 -3.42 -10.76 6.81
CA ASP A 303 -3.20 -10.04 8.07
C ASP A 303 -2.68 -8.61 7.85
N THR A 304 -2.44 -8.23 6.59
CA THR A 304 -1.96 -6.92 6.15
C THR A 304 -3.02 -6.21 5.32
N ASP A 305 -3.02 -4.89 5.35
CA ASP A 305 -3.89 -4.08 4.51
C ASP A 305 -3.45 -4.22 3.04
N ARG A 306 -4.25 -4.93 2.25
CA ARG A 306 -4.08 -5.08 0.81
C ARG A 306 -5.38 -4.81 0.10
N TRP A 307 -5.33 -4.29 -1.11
CA TRP A 307 -6.48 -4.38 -1.98
C TRP A 307 -6.65 -5.81 -2.47
N LEU A 308 -7.91 -6.22 -2.59
CA LEU A 308 -8.28 -7.56 -3.00
C LEU A 308 -7.92 -7.79 -4.47
N ASP A 309 -7.07 -8.78 -4.73
CA ASP A 309 -6.69 -9.25 -6.06
C ASP A 309 -7.33 -10.61 -6.35
N ASP A 310 -8.61 -10.60 -6.66
CA ASP A 310 -9.37 -11.81 -6.99
C ASP A 310 -10.05 -11.75 -8.37
N GLY A 311 -9.71 -10.71 -9.16
CA GLY A 311 -10.29 -10.45 -10.47
C GLY A 311 -11.67 -9.79 -10.43
N THR A 312 -12.19 -9.41 -9.24
CA THR A 312 -13.45 -8.66 -9.12
C THR A 312 -13.25 -7.16 -9.28
N SER A 313 -12.05 -6.65 -8.99
CA SER A 313 -11.65 -5.26 -9.22
C SER A 313 -10.39 -5.22 -10.08
N ASP A 314 -10.25 -4.17 -10.88
CA ASP A 314 -9.11 -3.98 -11.78
C ASP A 314 -7.98 -3.28 -11.02
N ILE A 315 -7.09 -4.05 -10.38
CA ILE A 315 -6.01 -3.51 -9.56
C ILE A 315 -4.74 -3.21 -10.34
N ASP A 316 -4.55 -3.76 -11.52
CA ASP A 316 -3.37 -3.48 -12.34
C ASP A 316 -3.22 -1.97 -12.59
N ILE A 317 -4.34 -1.26 -12.82
CA ILE A 317 -4.33 0.20 -13.04
C ILE A 317 -4.06 0.99 -11.75
N LEU A 318 -4.43 0.47 -10.58
CA LEU A 318 -4.07 1.07 -9.28
C LEU A 318 -2.57 0.97 -9.03
N ASP A 319 -1.97 -0.19 -9.30
CA ASP A 319 -0.54 -0.38 -9.17
C ASP A 319 0.21 0.52 -10.15
N ALA A 320 -0.22 0.59 -11.41
CA ALA A 320 0.34 1.53 -12.39
C ALA A 320 0.24 2.99 -11.92
N PHE A 321 -0.91 3.41 -11.35
CA PHE A 321 -1.05 4.75 -10.80
C PHE A 321 -0.04 5.01 -9.69
N VAL A 322 0.09 4.08 -8.73
CA VAL A 322 0.99 4.24 -7.59
C VAL A 322 2.45 4.26 -8.01
N TYR A 323 2.88 3.39 -8.91
CA TYR A 323 4.26 3.40 -9.42
C TYR A 323 4.66 4.77 -9.98
N GLY A 324 3.70 5.47 -10.58
CA GLY A 324 3.94 6.82 -11.10
C GLY A 324 4.08 7.92 -10.04
N ILE A 325 3.69 7.70 -8.80
CA ILE A 325 3.71 8.73 -7.73
C ILE A 325 4.53 8.36 -6.50
N GLU A 326 4.74 7.08 -6.20
CA GLU A 326 5.34 6.62 -4.94
C GLU A 326 6.78 7.10 -4.72
N HIS A 327 7.49 7.46 -5.79
CA HIS A 327 8.83 8.03 -5.68
C HIS A 327 8.85 9.34 -4.87
N TRP A 328 7.75 10.07 -4.85
CA TRP A 328 7.55 11.31 -4.09
C TRP A 328 6.64 11.12 -2.86
N HIS A 329 6.52 9.90 -2.37
CA HIS A 329 5.68 9.59 -1.21
C HIS A 329 5.94 10.53 -0.02
N ARG A 330 7.21 10.76 0.31
CA ARG A 330 7.58 11.64 1.44
C ARG A 330 7.11 13.07 1.23
N GLU A 331 7.37 13.63 0.05
CA GLU A 331 7.00 15.00 -0.30
C GLU A 331 5.48 15.17 -0.33
N LEU A 332 4.77 14.19 -0.86
CA LEU A 332 3.31 14.19 -0.92
C LEU A 332 2.66 14.06 0.46
N MET A 333 3.31 13.41 1.43
CA MET A 333 2.81 13.23 2.80
C MET A 333 3.20 14.38 3.74
N LEU A 334 4.20 15.19 3.42
CA LEU A 334 4.67 16.30 4.28
C LEU A 334 3.75 17.53 4.28
N LEU A 335 2.74 17.57 3.45
CA LEU A 335 1.83 18.72 3.26
C LEU A 335 0.47 18.46 3.87
#